data_021b957dad872b3bcfa56a0cbe07d8d0
#
_entry.id   021b957dad872b3bcfa56a0cbe07d8d0
#
_cell.length_a   1.000
_cell.length_b   1.000
_cell.length_c   1.000
_cell.angle_alpha   90.00
_cell.angle_beta   90.00
_cell.angle_gamma   90.00
#
_symmetry.space_group_name_H-M   'P 1'
#
loop_
_entity.id
_entity.type
_entity.pdbx_description
1 polymer ?
#
loop_
_entity_poly.entity_id
_entity_poly.type
_entity_poly.pdbx_seq_one_letter_code
_entity_poly.pdbx_strand_id
1 'polypeptide(L)'
;MSKTTQENPAVENSAAETVSNTSKRTSRTAKSSGTATQPATNTTKTTRTRSASPRSQSNSSTTKKPESTTQTSVQQDKTMSQNTVRRVAIIGGNRIPFARSNGAYFTASNSDMFTAALNGLVERFNLQGQRLGEVVAGAVLKHSRDFNMTRECVLNTELAPETPAYDLQQACGTGLQAAFLVANKIALGQIEVGVAGGVDTTSDAPIAFGDGLRKALLELNIAKTAKDRLKALTKINLKDLMDAPKNGEPRTGLSMGDHQAITALEWGI
;
A
#
# COMPACT_ATOMS: atom_id res chain seq x y z
N MET A 1 1.53 -29.01 60.63
CA MET A 1 2.68 -28.11 60.64
C MET A 1 2.42 -26.99 59.66
N SER A 2 2.47 -25.80 60.13
CA SER A 2 1.96 -24.49 59.75
C SER A 2 1.88 -24.14 58.27
N LYS A 3 0.68 -23.74 57.86
CA LYS A 3 0.40 -22.95 56.66
C LYS A 3 0.66 -21.48 57.01
N THR A 4 1.50 -20.81 56.24
CA THR A 4 1.65 -19.34 56.29
C THR A 4 1.01 -18.76 55.07
N THR A 5 -0.11 -18.09 55.26
CA THR A 5 -0.86 -17.28 54.28
C THR A 5 -0.21 -15.91 54.26
N GLN A 6 0.25 -15.45 53.12
CA GLN A 6 0.70 -14.07 52.92
C GLN A 6 -0.41 -13.28 52.23
N GLU A 7 -0.95 -12.30 52.94
CA GLU A 7 -1.92 -11.31 52.46
C GLU A 7 -1.19 -10.24 51.62
N ASN A 8 -1.83 -9.87 50.53
CA ASN A 8 -1.40 -8.80 49.62
C ASN A 8 -2.23 -7.56 49.97
N PRO A 9 -1.64 -6.37 50.16
CA PRO A 9 -2.42 -5.17 50.48
C PRO A 9 -3.04 -4.56 49.22
N ALA A 10 -4.31 -4.09 49.38
CA ALA A 10 -5.11 -3.40 48.42
C ALA A 10 -4.52 -2.02 48.05
N VAL A 11 -4.53 -1.72 46.77
CA VAL A 11 -4.22 -0.38 46.23
C VAL A 11 -5.52 0.37 46.05
N GLU A 12 -5.65 1.48 46.77
CA GLU A 12 -6.77 2.41 46.73
C GLU A 12 -6.93 3.10 45.38
N ASN A 13 -8.15 3.13 44.89
CA ASN A 13 -8.58 3.92 43.76
C ASN A 13 -8.70 5.41 44.16
N SER A 14 -7.89 6.26 43.53
CA SER A 14 -8.05 7.70 43.56
C SER A 14 -8.90 8.17 42.36
N ALA A 15 -9.91 8.97 42.65
CA ALA A 15 -10.96 9.45 41.78
C ALA A 15 -10.42 10.32 40.62
N ALA A 16 -10.99 10.09 39.44
CA ALA A 16 -10.82 10.95 38.26
C ALA A 16 -11.72 12.20 38.37
N GLU A 17 -11.11 13.37 38.31
CA GLU A 17 -11.80 14.65 38.12
C GLU A 17 -12.21 14.81 36.64
N THR A 18 -13.52 15.03 36.46
CA THR A 18 -14.15 15.30 35.17
C THR A 18 -13.99 16.77 34.82
N VAL A 19 -13.18 17.14 33.89
CA VAL A 19 -13.15 18.49 33.32
C VAL A 19 -14.02 18.51 32.05
N SER A 20 -15.23 19.09 32.22
CA SER A 20 -16.13 19.40 31.11
C SER A 20 -15.69 20.69 30.43
N ASN A 21 -15.28 20.62 29.20
CA ASN A 21 -14.95 21.79 28.37
C ASN A 21 -15.98 21.94 27.25
N THR A 22 -16.97 22.81 27.50
CA THR A 22 -18.06 23.17 26.59
C THR A 22 -17.56 24.26 25.63
N SER A 23 -17.14 23.89 24.44
CA SER A 23 -16.83 24.84 23.36
C SER A 23 -18.08 25.15 22.55
N LYS A 24 -18.62 26.35 22.68
CA LYS A 24 -19.70 26.93 21.85
C LYS A 24 -19.17 27.21 20.45
N ARG A 25 -19.67 26.48 19.47
CA ARG A 25 -19.42 26.72 18.04
C ARG A 25 -20.50 27.71 17.52
N THR A 26 -20.12 28.95 17.32
CA THR A 26 -20.92 29.95 16.60
C THR A 26 -20.89 29.71 15.11
N SER A 27 -22.04 29.41 14.53
CA SER A 27 -22.28 29.35 13.09
C SER A 27 -22.33 30.76 12.51
N ARG A 28 -21.44 31.04 11.55
CA ARG A 28 -21.53 32.23 10.71
C ARG A 28 -21.96 31.79 9.30
N THR A 29 -23.20 32.09 8.96
CA THR A 29 -23.76 32.04 7.61
C THR A 29 -23.21 33.23 6.80
N ALA A 30 -22.51 32.97 5.74
CA ALA A 30 -22.22 33.98 4.71
C ALA A 30 -22.97 33.57 3.42
N LYS A 31 -23.97 34.39 3.07
CA LYS A 31 -24.57 34.44 1.72
C LYS A 31 -23.62 35.23 0.82
N SER A 32 -23.25 34.69 -0.33
CA SER A 32 -22.82 35.49 -1.46
C SER A 32 -23.45 34.93 -2.73
N SER A 33 -24.28 35.76 -3.34
CA SER A 33 -24.80 35.68 -4.68
C SER A 33 -23.70 36.09 -5.67
N GLY A 34 -23.47 35.32 -6.73
CA GLY A 34 -22.52 35.67 -7.79
C GLY A 34 -22.82 34.89 -9.06
N THR A 35 -23.28 35.62 -10.01
CA THR A 35 -23.75 35.41 -11.35
C THR A 35 -22.89 34.50 -12.24
N ALA A 36 -23.57 33.65 -12.99
CA ALA A 36 -23.02 32.81 -14.03
C ALA A 36 -22.46 33.61 -15.23
N THR A 37 -21.31 33.17 -15.74
CA THR A 37 -20.93 33.45 -17.12
C THR A 37 -20.20 32.24 -17.68
N GLN A 38 -20.79 31.59 -18.67
CA GLN A 38 -20.15 30.55 -19.49
C GLN A 38 -19.21 31.21 -20.51
N PRO A 39 -18.16 30.55 -20.92
CA PRO A 39 -17.63 30.69 -22.27
C PRO A 39 -17.67 29.37 -23.07
N ALA A 40 -18.09 29.59 -24.28
CA ALA A 40 -18.16 28.87 -25.51
C ALA A 40 -17.24 27.62 -25.69
N THR A 41 -17.90 26.62 -26.26
CA THR A 41 -17.38 25.44 -26.94
C THR A 41 -16.46 25.77 -28.11
N ASN A 42 -15.27 25.22 -28.16
CA ASN A 42 -14.50 25.09 -29.39
C ASN A 42 -14.22 23.61 -29.67
N THR A 43 -14.92 23.10 -30.67
CA THR A 43 -14.82 21.76 -31.22
C THR A 43 -13.67 21.71 -32.21
N THR A 44 -12.55 21.10 -31.88
CA THR A 44 -11.51 20.79 -32.88
C THR A 44 -11.58 19.31 -33.23
N LYS A 45 -12.06 19.02 -34.45
CA LYS A 45 -11.97 17.70 -35.09
C LYS A 45 -10.51 17.38 -35.39
N THR A 46 -9.94 16.37 -34.77
CA THR A 46 -8.67 15.82 -35.20
C THR A 46 -8.90 14.55 -36.01
N THR A 47 -8.58 14.64 -37.27
CA THR A 47 -8.62 13.58 -38.27
C THR A 47 -7.49 12.57 -38.00
N ARG A 48 -7.86 11.31 -37.84
CA ARG A 48 -6.92 10.20 -37.56
C ARG A 48 -6.43 9.64 -38.92
N THR A 49 -5.22 10.00 -39.32
CA THR A 49 -4.53 9.38 -40.45
C THR A 49 -3.83 8.11 -40.03
N ARG A 50 -4.20 7.00 -40.64
CA ARG A 50 -3.50 5.69 -40.55
C ARG A 50 -2.26 5.79 -41.45
N SER A 51 -1.07 5.60 -40.90
CA SER A 51 0.14 5.31 -41.70
C SER A 51 0.45 3.82 -41.63
N ALA A 52 0.52 3.23 -42.82
CA ALA A 52 0.89 1.84 -43.04
C ALA A 52 2.43 1.70 -43.09
N SER A 53 2.94 0.61 -42.49
CA SER A 53 4.33 0.23 -42.61
C SER A 53 4.62 -0.44 -43.92
N PRO A 54 5.76 -0.20 -44.58
CA PRO A 54 6.22 -1.01 -45.70
C PRO A 54 7.12 -2.16 -45.26
N ARG A 55 6.80 -3.29 -45.80
CA ARG A 55 7.52 -4.59 -45.81
C ARG A 55 8.77 -4.46 -46.67
N SER A 56 9.98 -4.70 -46.13
CA SER A 56 11.19 -4.83 -46.94
C SER A 56 11.44 -6.26 -47.32
N GLN A 57 11.62 -6.45 -48.64
CA GLN A 57 12.01 -7.67 -49.28
C GLN A 57 13.54 -7.87 -49.21
N SER A 58 13.94 -9.13 -49.06
CA SER A 58 15.28 -9.64 -49.18
C SER A 58 15.78 -9.58 -50.64
N ASN A 59 17.03 -9.18 -50.86
CA ASN A 59 17.77 -9.60 -52.06
C ASN A 59 19.22 -9.93 -51.70
N SER A 60 19.59 -11.12 -52.11
CA SER A 60 20.91 -11.71 -52.11
C SER A 60 21.71 -11.25 -53.33
N SER A 61 23.03 -10.97 -53.19
CA SER A 61 24.06 -11.34 -54.16
C SER A 61 25.47 -10.97 -53.68
N THR A 62 26.28 -11.95 -53.38
CA THR A 62 27.55 -12.40 -54.01
C THR A 62 28.72 -11.39 -54.11
N THR A 63 29.84 -11.79 -53.42
CA THR A 63 31.26 -11.79 -53.78
C THR A 63 32.02 -10.50 -54.06
N LYS A 64 33.03 -10.24 -53.20
CA LYS A 64 34.47 -10.24 -53.50
C LYS A 64 35.30 -9.75 -52.32
N LYS A 65 36.30 -10.57 -51.92
CA LYS A 65 37.47 -10.21 -51.12
C LYS A 65 38.49 -9.51 -52.04
N PRO A 66 39.29 -8.55 -51.57
CA PRO A 66 40.64 -8.91 -51.14
C PRO A 66 41.14 -8.19 -49.88
N GLU A 67 42.09 -8.87 -49.29
CA GLU A 67 43.10 -8.54 -48.31
C GLU A 67 43.56 -7.09 -48.20
N SER A 68 43.78 -6.63 -46.96
CA SER A 68 45.09 -6.14 -46.50
C SER A 68 45.02 -5.73 -45.00
N THR A 69 45.75 -6.44 -44.21
CA THR A 69 46.45 -6.20 -42.98
C THR A 69 46.51 -4.74 -42.49
N THR A 70 45.93 -4.47 -41.30
CA THR A 70 46.55 -3.64 -40.27
C THR A 70 45.93 -4.04 -38.93
N GLN A 71 46.64 -4.84 -38.16
CA GLN A 71 46.32 -5.13 -36.77
C GLN A 71 46.62 -3.89 -35.94
N THR A 72 45.59 -3.07 -35.69
CA THR A 72 45.64 -2.10 -34.60
C THR A 72 45.09 -2.83 -33.37
N SER A 73 46.00 -3.22 -32.48
CA SER A 73 45.70 -3.77 -31.18
C SER A 73 44.98 -2.68 -30.38
N VAL A 74 43.66 -2.68 -30.42
CA VAL A 74 42.83 -1.97 -29.43
C VAL A 74 42.99 -2.75 -28.13
N GLN A 75 43.89 -2.29 -27.28
CA GLN A 75 43.90 -2.64 -25.88
C GLN A 75 42.56 -2.17 -25.32
N GLN A 76 41.61 -3.10 -25.25
CA GLN A 76 40.43 -2.94 -24.42
C GLN A 76 40.92 -2.90 -22.97
N ASP A 77 41.03 -1.69 -22.44
CA ASP A 77 41.11 -1.44 -21.03
C ASP A 77 39.87 -2.09 -20.38
N LYS A 78 40.01 -3.34 -19.96
CA LYS A 78 39.08 -4.04 -19.11
C LYS A 78 39.21 -3.51 -17.69
N THR A 79 38.98 -2.22 -17.48
CA THR A 79 38.59 -1.71 -16.18
C THR A 79 37.12 -2.05 -16.02
N MET A 80 36.82 -3.34 -15.82
CA MET A 80 35.55 -3.68 -15.19
C MET A 80 35.58 -3.02 -13.83
N SER A 81 34.94 -1.84 -13.73
CA SER A 81 34.56 -1.26 -12.46
C SER A 81 33.85 -2.40 -11.69
N GLN A 82 34.56 -2.92 -10.70
CA GLN A 82 33.94 -3.85 -9.77
C GLN A 82 32.81 -3.05 -9.12
N ASN A 83 31.59 -3.28 -9.56
CA ASN A 83 30.39 -2.73 -8.96
C ASN A 83 30.29 -3.32 -7.55
N THR A 84 31.01 -2.73 -6.61
CA THR A 84 30.99 -3.17 -5.23
C THR A 84 29.61 -2.84 -4.67
N VAL A 85 28.81 -3.87 -4.48
CA VAL A 85 27.51 -3.76 -3.83
C VAL A 85 27.71 -3.14 -2.45
N ARG A 86 27.04 -2.02 -2.17
CA ARG A 86 27.16 -1.31 -0.90
C ARG A 86 26.59 -2.16 0.24
N ARG A 87 27.22 -2.06 1.40
CA ARG A 87 26.64 -2.62 2.62
C ARG A 87 25.49 -1.75 3.09
N VAL A 88 24.41 -2.38 3.53
CA VAL A 88 23.21 -1.72 4.05
C VAL A 88 23.14 -1.90 5.56
N ALA A 89 22.87 -0.82 6.28
CA ALA A 89 22.69 -0.84 7.72
C ALA A 89 21.23 -0.54 8.10
N ILE A 90 20.70 -1.27 9.06
CA ILE A 90 19.45 -0.93 9.73
C ILE A 90 19.82 -0.04 10.92
N ILE A 91 19.47 1.25 10.84
CA ILE A 91 19.83 2.26 11.83
C ILE A 91 18.90 2.19 13.04
N GLY A 92 17.63 1.92 12.82
CA GLY A 92 16.63 1.80 13.85
C GLY A 92 15.22 1.71 13.32
N GLY A 93 14.25 1.79 14.20
CA GLY A 93 12.84 1.67 13.86
C GLY A 93 11.94 2.28 14.91
N ASN A 94 10.66 2.35 14.59
CA ASN A 94 9.59 2.72 15.49
C ASN A 94 8.37 1.84 15.25
N ARG A 95 7.52 1.72 16.25
CA ARG A 95 6.23 1.01 16.16
C ARG A 95 5.23 1.57 17.15
N ILE A 96 3.95 1.43 16.84
CA ILE A 96 2.89 1.58 17.82
C ILE A 96 2.81 0.33 18.72
N PRO A 97 2.27 0.43 19.94
CA PRO A 97 2.04 -0.73 20.79
C PRO A 97 1.17 -1.79 20.09
N PHE A 98 1.45 -3.05 20.37
CA PHE A 98 0.63 -4.15 19.88
C PHE A 98 -0.69 -4.18 20.66
N ALA A 99 -1.82 -4.30 19.99
CA ALA A 99 -3.13 -4.31 20.62
C ALA A 99 -3.99 -5.47 20.11
N ARG A 100 -4.87 -5.96 20.98
CA ARG A 100 -5.86 -6.96 20.61
C ARG A 100 -6.85 -6.36 19.61
N SER A 101 -7.27 -7.17 18.63
CA SER A 101 -8.38 -6.84 17.72
C SER A 101 -9.62 -6.42 18.50
N ASN A 102 -10.35 -5.44 17.99
CA ASN A 102 -11.52 -4.82 18.60
C ASN A 102 -11.26 -4.24 20.02
N GLY A 103 -10.00 -3.87 20.29
CA GLY A 103 -9.55 -3.24 21.54
C GLY A 103 -9.27 -1.76 21.37
N ALA A 104 -8.14 -1.29 21.89
CA ALA A 104 -7.78 0.13 21.95
C ALA A 104 -7.76 0.84 20.58
N TYR A 105 -7.48 0.11 19.48
CA TYR A 105 -7.45 0.65 18.12
C TYR A 105 -8.70 0.33 17.29
N PHE A 106 -9.84 0.09 17.95
CA PHE A 106 -11.07 -0.31 17.25
C PHE A 106 -11.50 0.67 16.16
N THR A 107 -11.28 1.97 16.34
CA THR A 107 -11.65 3.04 15.43
C THR A 107 -10.48 3.55 14.57
N ALA A 108 -9.28 3.03 14.78
CA ALA A 108 -8.09 3.44 14.03
C ALA A 108 -7.97 2.66 12.72
N SER A 109 -7.75 3.39 11.63
CA SER A 109 -7.45 2.80 10.32
C SER A 109 -5.97 2.40 10.21
N ASN A 110 -5.64 1.61 9.19
CA ASN A 110 -4.27 1.32 8.82
C ASN A 110 -3.47 2.61 8.58
N SER A 111 -4.08 3.60 7.92
CA SER A 111 -3.44 4.89 7.64
C SER A 111 -3.12 5.66 8.93
N ASP A 112 -4.05 5.71 9.89
CA ASP A 112 -3.82 6.38 11.18
C ASP A 112 -2.66 5.74 11.95
N MET A 113 -2.67 4.41 12.03
CA MET A 113 -1.65 3.65 12.75
C MET A 113 -0.27 3.75 12.10
N PHE A 114 -0.20 3.66 10.78
CA PHE A 114 1.08 3.78 10.08
C PHE A 114 1.63 5.21 10.13
N THR A 115 0.77 6.23 9.99
CA THR A 115 1.14 7.64 10.16
C THR A 115 1.69 7.90 11.56
N ALA A 116 1.07 7.36 12.60
CA ALA A 116 1.56 7.50 13.97
C ALA A 116 2.94 6.84 14.16
N ALA A 117 3.14 5.64 13.61
CA ALA A 117 4.44 4.97 13.65
C ALA A 117 5.52 5.76 12.88
N LEU A 118 5.17 6.30 11.73
CA LEU A 118 6.08 7.07 10.89
C LEU A 118 6.43 8.43 11.54
N ASN A 119 5.47 9.14 12.14
CA ASN A 119 5.73 10.35 12.90
C ASN A 119 6.71 10.11 14.05
N GLY A 120 6.50 9.06 14.84
CA GLY A 120 7.45 8.72 15.89
C GLY A 120 8.85 8.34 15.37
N LEU A 121 8.97 7.84 14.13
CA LEU A 121 10.26 7.65 13.47
C LEU A 121 10.88 9.00 13.07
N VAL A 122 10.08 9.89 12.48
CA VAL A 122 10.51 11.24 12.07
C VAL A 122 11.04 12.03 13.26
N GLU A 123 10.31 12.03 14.38
CA GLU A 123 10.74 12.66 15.62
C GLU A 123 12.04 12.05 16.18
N ARG A 124 12.08 10.71 16.25
CA ARG A 124 13.22 9.98 16.84
C ARG A 124 14.53 10.23 16.13
N PHE A 125 14.51 10.42 14.82
CA PHE A 125 15.71 10.59 13.99
C PHE A 125 15.87 12.00 13.42
N ASN A 126 15.06 12.98 13.88
CA ASN A 126 15.09 14.39 13.44
C ASN A 126 15.00 14.51 11.91
N LEU A 127 13.99 13.85 11.32
CA LEU A 127 13.80 13.79 9.87
C LEU A 127 12.83 14.86 9.34
N GLN A 128 12.41 15.82 10.16
CA GLN A 128 11.50 16.90 9.77
C GLN A 128 12.08 17.68 8.58
N GLY A 129 11.25 17.85 7.55
CA GLY A 129 11.65 18.53 6.31
C GLY A 129 12.65 17.77 5.45
N GLN A 130 13.11 16.59 5.87
CA GLN A 130 14.08 15.82 5.10
C GLN A 130 13.38 15.04 3.98
N ARG A 131 13.98 15.07 2.78
CA ARG A 131 13.61 14.21 1.67
C ARG A 131 14.36 12.89 1.77
N LEU A 132 13.63 11.81 1.99
CA LEU A 132 14.21 10.46 1.94
C LEU A 132 14.26 9.94 0.51
N GLY A 133 15.07 8.92 0.27
CA GLY A 133 15.13 8.23 -1.02
C GLY A 133 13.81 7.58 -1.38
N GLU A 134 13.19 6.87 -0.43
CA GLU A 134 11.81 6.36 -0.53
C GLU A 134 11.26 5.86 0.82
N VAL A 135 9.94 5.76 0.88
CA VAL A 135 9.22 5.03 1.93
C VAL A 135 8.41 3.92 1.27
N VAL A 136 8.62 2.69 1.70
CA VAL A 136 7.92 1.50 1.19
C VAL A 136 7.20 0.81 2.32
N ALA A 137 5.90 0.62 2.19
CA ALA A 137 5.12 -0.09 3.19
C ALA A 137 3.92 -0.80 2.55
N GLY A 138 3.11 -1.44 3.34
CA GLY A 138 1.87 -2.04 2.88
C GLY A 138 1.04 -2.62 4.00
N ALA A 139 -0.13 -3.10 3.62
CA ALA A 139 -1.07 -3.78 4.48
C ALA A 139 -1.75 -4.91 3.71
N VAL A 140 -2.15 -5.96 4.39
CA VAL A 140 -2.92 -7.06 3.80
C VAL A 140 -4.40 -6.69 3.71
N LEU A 141 -4.96 -6.19 4.81
CA LEU A 141 -6.36 -5.80 4.90
C LEU A 141 -6.52 -4.31 4.59
N LYS A 142 -6.59 -3.97 3.30
CA LYS A 142 -6.75 -2.58 2.85
C LYS A 142 -8.14 -2.32 2.28
N HIS A 143 -8.72 -1.20 2.64
CA HIS A 143 -9.92 -0.67 1.99
C HIS A 143 -9.59 -0.05 0.62
N SER A 144 -10.60 0.17 -0.20
CA SER A 144 -10.44 0.92 -1.45
C SER A 144 -9.99 2.37 -1.23
N ARG A 145 -10.25 2.96 -0.06
CA ARG A 145 -9.72 4.27 0.34
C ARG A 145 -8.20 4.28 0.52
N ASP A 146 -7.60 3.13 0.84
CA ASP A 146 -6.17 2.95 1.10
C ASP A 146 -5.38 2.63 -0.17
N PHE A 147 -5.83 3.13 -1.31
CA PHE A 147 -5.30 2.81 -2.64
C PHE A 147 -3.81 3.12 -2.78
N ASN A 148 -3.33 4.18 -2.14
CA ASN A 148 -1.92 4.57 -2.07
C ASN A 148 -1.59 4.99 -0.63
N MET A 149 -1.84 4.10 0.32
CA MET A 149 -1.78 4.35 1.76
C MET A 149 -0.43 4.91 2.20
N THR A 150 0.66 4.28 1.79
CA THR A 150 2.02 4.70 2.20
C THR A 150 2.32 6.13 1.76
N ARG A 151 1.89 6.52 0.55
CA ARG A 151 2.07 7.88 0.05
C ARG A 151 1.26 8.89 0.87
N GLU A 152 0.00 8.60 1.15
CA GLU A 152 -0.85 9.45 1.98
C GLU A 152 -0.30 9.59 3.40
N CYS A 153 0.22 8.51 3.98
CA CYS A 153 0.87 8.55 5.29
C CYS A 153 2.11 9.44 5.28
N VAL A 154 2.95 9.40 4.25
CA VAL A 154 4.11 10.31 4.12
C VAL A 154 3.67 11.76 4.06
N LEU A 155 2.62 12.08 3.29
CA LEU A 155 2.06 13.42 3.19
C LEU A 155 1.44 13.93 4.50
N ASN A 156 1.05 13.03 5.39
CA ASN A 156 0.53 13.33 6.72
C ASN A 156 1.62 13.43 7.80
N THR A 157 2.91 13.39 7.43
CA THR A 157 4.04 13.57 8.33
C THR A 157 4.81 14.86 8.01
N GLU A 158 5.80 15.18 8.83
CA GLU A 158 6.71 16.31 8.60
C GLU A 158 7.89 15.97 7.66
N LEU A 159 7.89 14.82 6.99
CA LEU A 159 8.85 14.56 5.91
C LEU A 159 8.63 15.51 4.75
N ALA A 160 9.70 15.80 3.99
CA ALA A 160 9.54 16.56 2.75
C ALA A 160 8.54 15.86 1.82
N PRO A 161 7.53 16.56 1.27
CA PRO A 161 6.49 15.98 0.44
C PRO A 161 7.01 15.36 -0.87
N GLU A 162 8.23 15.70 -1.28
CA GLU A 162 8.91 15.10 -2.43
C GLU A 162 9.48 13.71 -2.14
N THR A 163 9.41 13.20 -0.90
CA THR A 163 9.82 11.85 -0.56
C THR A 163 8.96 10.84 -1.31
N PRO A 164 9.51 10.02 -2.22
CA PRO A 164 8.75 8.99 -2.92
C PRO A 164 8.19 7.96 -1.95
N ALA A 165 6.96 7.50 -2.21
CA ALA A 165 6.36 6.46 -1.40
C ALA A 165 5.40 5.60 -2.22
N TYR A 166 5.33 4.31 -1.93
CA TYR A 166 4.41 3.38 -2.57
C TYR A 166 4.08 2.18 -1.70
N ASP A 167 2.97 1.53 -2.03
CA ASP A 167 2.52 0.32 -1.38
C ASP A 167 3.04 -0.93 -2.07
N LEU A 168 3.31 -1.96 -1.29
CA LEU A 168 3.44 -3.32 -1.77
C LEU A 168 2.60 -4.28 -0.93
N GLN A 169 2.38 -5.48 -1.43
CA GLN A 169 1.67 -6.52 -0.71
C GLN A 169 2.28 -7.88 -1.02
N GLN A 170 2.71 -8.57 0.03
CA GLN A 170 3.21 -9.94 0.00
C GLN A 170 2.69 -10.71 1.22
N ALA A 171 1.39 -10.67 1.45
CA ALA A 171 0.75 -11.27 2.62
C ALA A 171 1.53 -10.96 3.92
N CYS A 172 1.78 -11.95 4.78
CA CYS A 172 2.51 -11.76 6.04
C CYS A 172 3.97 -11.30 5.86
N GLY A 173 4.56 -11.48 4.67
CA GLY A 173 5.92 -11.06 4.32
C GLY A 173 6.04 -9.60 3.86
N THR A 174 4.95 -8.82 3.82
CA THR A 174 4.91 -7.47 3.27
C THR A 174 5.99 -6.55 3.86
N GLY A 175 6.10 -6.46 5.18
CA GLY A 175 7.08 -5.59 5.82
C GLY A 175 8.53 -6.02 5.56
N LEU A 176 8.80 -7.32 5.53
CA LEU A 176 10.12 -7.86 5.21
C LEU A 176 10.49 -7.59 3.75
N GLN A 177 9.55 -7.77 2.83
CA GLN A 177 9.75 -7.47 1.42
C GLN A 177 10.00 -5.97 1.19
N ALA A 178 9.30 -5.10 1.92
CA ALA A 178 9.56 -3.66 1.89
C ALA A 178 11.01 -3.36 2.29
N ALA A 179 11.51 -3.99 3.36
CA ALA A 179 12.90 -3.84 3.80
C ALA A 179 13.90 -4.31 2.73
N PHE A 180 13.64 -5.44 2.07
CA PHE A 180 14.49 -5.92 0.97
C PHE A 180 14.52 -4.98 -0.22
N LEU A 181 13.38 -4.40 -0.60
CA LEU A 181 13.33 -3.46 -1.72
C LEU A 181 14.15 -2.19 -1.44
N VAL A 182 13.98 -1.60 -0.26
CA VAL A 182 14.76 -0.44 0.17
C VAL A 182 16.25 -0.78 0.25
N ALA A 183 16.59 -1.92 0.88
CA ALA A 183 17.97 -2.38 1.00
C ALA A 183 18.64 -2.60 -0.37
N ASN A 184 17.94 -3.21 -1.32
CA ASN A 184 18.45 -3.44 -2.66
C ASN A 184 18.75 -2.12 -3.39
N LYS A 185 17.89 -1.11 -3.27
CA LYS A 185 18.13 0.20 -3.88
C LYS A 185 19.33 0.93 -3.25
N ILE A 186 19.48 0.83 -1.93
CA ILE A 186 20.67 1.37 -1.23
C ILE A 186 21.92 0.63 -1.68
N ALA A 187 21.89 -0.69 -1.74
CA ALA A 187 23.00 -1.53 -2.16
C ALA A 187 23.47 -1.22 -3.58
N LEU A 188 22.52 -0.92 -4.48
CA LEU A 188 22.79 -0.52 -5.86
C LEU A 188 23.14 0.97 -6.02
N GLY A 189 23.14 1.75 -4.95
CA GLY A 189 23.44 3.18 -4.99
C GLY A 189 22.36 4.04 -5.65
N GLN A 190 21.13 3.55 -5.74
CA GLN A 190 20.01 4.31 -6.30
C GLN A 190 19.43 5.32 -5.30
N ILE A 191 19.49 5.00 -4.01
CA ILE A 191 19.12 5.84 -2.89
C ILE A 191 20.14 5.68 -1.76
N GLU A 192 20.24 6.67 -0.88
CA GLU A 192 21.17 6.63 0.26
C GLU A 192 20.47 6.17 1.55
N VAL A 193 19.19 6.50 1.70
CA VAL A 193 18.38 6.21 2.88
C VAL A 193 16.93 5.98 2.47
N GLY A 194 16.25 5.10 3.18
CA GLY A 194 14.82 4.87 3.00
C GLY A 194 14.18 4.29 4.26
N VAL A 195 12.88 4.25 4.26
CA VAL A 195 12.06 3.67 5.32
C VAL A 195 11.26 2.51 4.76
N ALA A 196 11.26 1.39 5.47
CA ALA A 196 10.46 0.21 5.15
C ALA A 196 9.53 -0.12 6.31
N GLY A 197 8.30 -0.51 6.03
CA GLY A 197 7.35 -0.83 7.08
C GLY A 197 6.14 -1.60 6.63
N GLY A 198 5.15 -1.63 7.50
CA GLY A 198 3.85 -2.24 7.24
C GLY A 198 2.93 -2.03 8.43
N VAL A 199 1.66 -2.22 8.19
CA VAL A 199 0.59 -2.08 9.17
C VAL A 199 -0.55 -3.01 8.80
N ASP A 200 -1.23 -3.53 9.80
CA ASP A 200 -2.49 -4.24 9.59
C ASP A 200 -3.38 -4.13 10.82
N THR A 201 -4.68 -4.13 10.60
CA THR A 201 -5.68 -4.27 11.64
C THR A 201 -6.86 -5.10 11.16
N THR A 202 -7.29 -6.04 11.99
CA THR A 202 -8.52 -6.80 11.76
C THR A 202 -9.76 -6.08 12.33
N SER A 203 -9.56 -5.01 13.11
CA SER A 203 -10.67 -4.19 13.64
C SER A 203 -11.31 -3.32 12.57
N ASP A 204 -10.52 -2.87 11.58
CA ASP A 204 -10.99 -2.12 10.41
C ASP A 204 -10.84 -3.00 9.14
N ALA A 205 -11.34 -4.23 9.20
CA ALA A 205 -11.28 -5.13 8.05
C ALA A 205 -12.23 -4.64 6.94
N PRO A 206 -11.80 -4.66 5.66
CA PRO A 206 -12.66 -4.24 4.56
C PRO A 206 -13.84 -5.20 4.39
N ILE A 207 -15.05 -4.69 4.47
CA ILE A 207 -16.26 -5.40 4.10
C ILE A 207 -16.70 -4.88 2.75
N ALA A 208 -16.70 -5.74 1.75
CA ALA A 208 -17.05 -5.40 0.38
C ALA A 208 -18.46 -5.93 0.04
N PHE A 209 -19.01 -5.42 -1.04
CA PHE A 209 -20.18 -6.07 -1.65
C PHE A 209 -19.79 -7.40 -2.26
N GLY A 210 -20.59 -8.40 -2.06
CA GLY A 210 -20.46 -9.68 -2.76
C GLY A 210 -20.53 -9.49 -4.28
N ASP A 211 -19.89 -10.38 -5.02
CA ASP A 211 -19.74 -10.24 -6.48
C ASP A 211 -21.08 -10.17 -7.22
N GLY A 212 -22.10 -10.88 -6.74
CA GLY A 212 -23.46 -10.82 -7.28
C GLY A 212 -24.08 -9.42 -7.14
N LEU A 213 -24.05 -8.84 -5.95
CA LEU A 213 -24.56 -7.48 -5.71
C LEU A 213 -23.75 -6.45 -6.50
N ARG A 214 -22.43 -6.55 -6.52
CA ARG A 214 -21.55 -5.66 -7.27
C ARG A 214 -21.91 -5.65 -8.76
N LYS A 215 -22.08 -6.82 -9.37
CA LYS A 215 -22.47 -6.95 -10.78
C LYS A 215 -23.85 -6.36 -11.05
N ALA A 216 -24.83 -6.62 -10.19
CA ALA A 216 -26.17 -6.06 -10.32
C ALA A 216 -26.16 -4.52 -10.23
N LEU A 217 -25.38 -3.93 -9.32
CA LEU A 217 -25.22 -2.46 -9.21
C LEU A 217 -24.56 -1.86 -10.47
N LEU A 218 -23.57 -2.53 -11.05
CA LEU A 218 -22.94 -2.09 -12.30
C LEU A 218 -23.94 -2.18 -13.47
N GLU A 219 -24.72 -3.27 -13.57
CA GLU A 219 -25.80 -3.39 -14.58
C GLU A 219 -26.87 -2.29 -14.42
N LEU A 220 -27.24 -1.98 -13.17
CA LEU A 220 -28.17 -0.87 -12.87
C LEU A 220 -27.64 0.49 -13.36
N ASN A 221 -26.35 0.72 -13.16
CA ASN A 221 -25.72 1.99 -13.58
C ASN A 221 -25.69 2.17 -15.10
N ILE A 222 -25.54 1.10 -15.87
CA ILE A 222 -25.51 1.14 -17.32
C ILE A 222 -26.90 0.96 -17.98
N ALA A 223 -27.91 0.54 -17.21
CA ALA A 223 -29.26 0.28 -17.70
C ALA A 223 -29.95 1.56 -18.19
N LYS A 224 -30.36 1.58 -19.45
CA LYS A 224 -31.02 2.73 -20.10
C LYS A 224 -32.54 2.72 -19.94
N THR A 225 -33.14 1.56 -19.73
CA THR A 225 -34.60 1.42 -19.59
C THR A 225 -35.02 0.98 -18.19
N ALA A 226 -36.23 1.33 -17.78
CA ALA A 226 -36.79 0.87 -16.51
C ALA A 226 -36.89 -0.66 -16.45
N LYS A 227 -37.16 -1.32 -17.58
CA LYS A 227 -37.21 -2.79 -17.70
C LYS A 227 -35.84 -3.43 -17.39
N ASP A 228 -34.75 -2.86 -17.95
CA ASP A 228 -33.40 -3.36 -17.70
C ASP A 228 -32.99 -3.17 -16.25
N ARG A 229 -33.37 -2.04 -15.63
CA ARG A 229 -33.15 -1.78 -14.19
C ARG A 229 -33.86 -2.81 -13.32
N LEU A 230 -35.13 -3.08 -13.61
CA LEU A 230 -35.88 -4.08 -12.86
C LEU A 230 -35.24 -5.48 -13.01
N LYS A 231 -34.83 -5.85 -14.23
CA LYS A 231 -34.12 -7.11 -14.49
C LYS A 231 -32.78 -7.21 -13.73
N ALA A 232 -32.04 -6.14 -13.60
CA ALA A 232 -30.81 -6.13 -12.81
C ALA A 232 -31.07 -6.35 -11.31
N LEU A 233 -32.14 -5.73 -10.77
CA LEU A 233 -32.55 -5.90 -9.38
C LEU A 233 -32.96 -7.34 -9.05
N THR A 234 -33.63 -8.05 -9.98
CA THR A 234 -34.02 -9.44 -9.75
C THR A 234 -32.85 -10.42 -9.67
N LYS A 235 -31.65 -10.02 -10.07
CA LYS A 235 -30.42 -10.81 -9.99
C LYS A 235 -29.75 -10.75 -8.61
N ILE A 236 -30.18 -9.84 -7.73
CA ILE A 236 -29.58 -9.68 -6.41
C ILE A 236 -29.96 -10.87 -5.54
N ASN A 237 -28.95 -11.62 -5.11
CA ASN A 237 -29.12 -12.70 -4.14
C ASN A 237 -28.71 -12.18 -2.75
N LEU A 238 -29.58 -12.32 -1.76
CA LEU A 238 -29.31 -11.92 -0.37
C LEU A 238 -28.09 -12.62 0.24
N LYS A 239 -27.73 -13.81 -0.26
CA LYS A 239 -26.52 -14.53 0.19
C LYS A 239 -25.22 -13.90 -0.28
N ASP A 240 -25.27 -13.08 -1.34
CA ASP A 240 -24.12 -12.44 -1.96
C ASP A 240 -24.04 -10.93 -1.64
N LEU A 241 -24.71 -10.50 -0.57
CA LEU A 241 -24.74 -9.06 -0.20
C LEU A 241 -23.39 -8.55 0.25
N MET A 242 -22.66 -9.34 1.04
CA MET A 242 -21.39 -8.92 1.64
C MET A 242 -20.34 -9.98 1.39
N ASP A 243 -19.11 -9.50 1.19
CA ASP A 243 -17.91 -10.32 1.16
C ASP A 243 -16.92 -9.73 2.17
N ALA A 244 -16.37 -10.59 3.02
CA ALA A 244 -15.39 -10.23 4.03
C ALA A 244 -14.10 -11.05 3.81
N PRO A 245 -12.94 -10.55 4.24
CA PRO A 245 -11.69 -11.28 4.16
C PRO A 245 -11.81 -12.66 4.82
N LYS A 246 -11.45 -13.70 4.09
CA LYS A 246 -11.50 -15.09 4.56
C LYS A 246 -10.14 -15.50 5.10
N ASN A 247 -10.13 -16.25 6.20
CA ASN A 247 -8.89 -16.76 6.82
C ASN A 247 -8.37 -18.03 6.12
N GLY A 248 -9.04 -18.53 5.11
CA GLY A 248 -8.67 -19.73 4.37
C GLY A 248 -8.00 -19.43 3.03
N GLU A 249 -7.08 -20.26 2.63
CA GLU A 249 -6.47 -20.22 1.31
C GLU A 249 -7.52 -20.56 0.23
N PRO A 250 -7.67 -19.73 -0.84
CA PRO A 250 -8.77 -19.89 -1.79
C PRO A 250 -8.85 -21.24 -2.52
N ARG A 251 -7.72 -21.92 -2.71
CA ARG A 251 -7.65 -23.19 -3.46
C ARG A 251 -7.96 -24.40 -2.59
N THR A 252 -7.51 -24.40 -1.34
CA THR A 252 -7.64 -25.53 -0.42
C THR A 252 -8.74 -25.33 0.63
N GLY A 253 -9.10 -24.09 0.92
CA GLY A 253 -9.98 -23.73 2.03
C GLY A 253 -9.32 -23.82 3.40
N LEU A 254 -8.08 -24.28 3.49
CA LEU A 254 -7.36 -24.48 4.73
C LEU A 254 -6.87 -23.13 5.28
N SER A 255 -6.94 -22.96 6.60
CA SER A 255 -6.31 -21.84 7.30
C SER A 255 -4.80 -22.03 7.42
N MET A 256 -4.07 -20.97 7.81
CA MET A 256 -2.65 -21.08 8.11
C MET A 256 -2.36 -22.07 9.25
N GLY A 257 -3.27 -22.15 10.23
CA GLY A 257 -3.18 -23.13 11.33
C GLY A 257 -3.33 -24.57 10.82
N ASP A 258 -4.28 -24.82 9.91
CA ASP A 258 -4.47 -26.16 9.32
C ASP A 258 -3.24 -26.58 8.50
N HIS A 259 -2.67 -25.67 7.68
CA HIS A 259 -1.44 -25.94 6.95
C HIS A 259 -0.28 -26.24 7.90
N GLN A 260 -0.12 -25.48 8.99
CA GLN A 260 0.92 -25.71 9.97
C GLN A 260 0.74 -27.04 10.68
N ALA A 261 -0.48 -27.43 11.02
CA ALA A 261 -0.78 -28.73 11.63
C ALA A 261 -0.38 -29.90 10.71
N ILE A 262 -0.68 -29.79 9.41
CA ILE A 262 -0.27 -30.78 8.41
C ILE A 262 1.26 -30.87 8.36
N THR A 263 1.94 -29.73 8.26
CA THR A 263 3.41 -29.68 8.23
C THR A 263 4.03 -30.30 9.48
N ALA A 264 3.50 -30.00 10.66
CA ALA A 264 3.97 -30.58 11.91
C ALA A 264 3.84 -32.10 11.94
N LEU A 265 2.69 -32.63 11.43
CA LEU A 265 2.48 -34.07 11.33
C LEU A 265 3.44 -34.73 10.32
N GLU A 266 3.66 -34.12 9.16
CA GLU A 266 4.58 -34.62 8.12
C GLU A 266 6.03 -34.67 8.60
N TRP A 267 6.44 -33.69 9.42
CA TRP A 267 7.82 -33.56 9.93
C TRP A 267 8.03 -34.21 11.30
N GLY A 268 6.96 -34.71 11.93
CA GLY A 268 7.02 -35.37 13.23
C GLY A 268 7.37 -34.46 14.40
N ILE A 269 6.96 -33.20 14.36
CA ILE A 269 7.13 -32.19 15.40
C ILE A 269 5.83 -31.89 16.12
#